data_2c59e4b93c925135935a1238d89d5c88
#
_entry.id   2c59e4b93c925135935a1238d89d5c88
#
_cell.length_a   1.000
_cell.length_b   1.000
_cell.length_c   1.000
_cell.angle_alpha   90.00
_cell.angle_beta   90.00
_cell.angle_gamma   90.00
#
_symmetry.space_group_name_H-M   'P 1'
#
loop_
_entity.id
_entity.type
_entity.pdbx_description
1 polymer ?
#
loop_
_entity_poly.entity_id
_entity_poly.type
_entity_poly.pdbx_seq_one_letter_code
_entity_poly.pdbx_strand_id
1 'polypeptide(L)'
;MMRRLTILLMLLAVAGCAEKGAPPSLVLAPAPGAIPPAPPRGEPGQYLNMAAPGLQAAFGRPAFVRKDGGTEMWRYDGTACRAFFFLYGSPLAVRHVETLPHGAQSAADIECLNALKSSPAKTS
;
A
#
# COMPACT_ATOMS: atom_id res chain seq x y z
N MET A 1 -14.97 -47.23 -49.10
CA MET A 1 -14.09 -47.44 -47.92
C MET A 1 -13.30 -46.23 -47.51
N MET A 2 -12.91 -45.33 -48.38
CA MET A 2 -12.14 -44.12 -48.03
C MET A 2 -12.89 -43.08 -47.20
N ARG A 3 -14.21 -42.99 -47.31
CA ARG A 3 -15.03 -42.01 -46.53
C ARG A 3 -15.18 -42.34 -45.03
N ARG A 4 -15.00 -43.59 -44.66
CA ARG A 4 -15.10 -44.02 -43.24
C ARG A 4 -13.77 -43.84 -42.50
N LEU A 5 -12.64 -43.85 -43.21
CA LEU A 5 -11.33 -43.67 -42.65
C LEU A 5 -11.06 -42.19 -42.29
N THR A 6 -11.60 -41.25 -43.08
CA THR A 6 -11.46 -39.82 -42.85
C THR A 6 -12.23 -39.31 -41.61
N ILE A 7 -13.36 -40.00 -41.31
CA ILE A 7 -14.15 -39.65 -40.13
C ILE A 7 -13.48 -40.15 -38.84
N LEU A 8 -12.76 -41.24 -38.90
CA LEU A 8 -12.06 -41.78 -37.73
C LEU A 8 -10.80 -40.99 -37.38
N LEU A 9 -10.20 -40.32 -38.38
CA LEU A 9 -9.01 -39.47 -38.14
C LEU A 9 -9.36 -38.10 -37.57
N MET A 10 -10.59 -37.63 -37.73
CA MET A 10 -11.04 -36.33 -37.18
C MET A 10 -11.49 -36.38 -35.70
N LEU A 11 -11.67 -37.59 -35.16
CA LEU A 11 -12.11 -37.74 -33.76
C LEU A 11 -10.97 -37.79 -32.73
N LEU A 12 -9.69 -37.75 -33.16
CA LEU A 12 -8.54 -37.81 -32.26
C LEU A 12 -7.90 -36.46 -31.94
N ALA A 13 -8.49 -35.33 -32.40
CA ALA A 13 -7.88 -34.00 -32.24
C ALA A 13 -8.52 -33.17 -31.11
N VAL A 14 -9.25 -33.78 -30.20
CA VAL A 14 -9.74 -33.08 -28.98
C VAL A 14 -9.08 -33.68 -27.73
N ALA A 15 -7.75 -33.75 -27.75
CA ALA A 15 -7.00 -33.91 -26.51
C ALA A 15 -6.95 -32.51 -25.88
N GLY A 16 -7.92 -32.23 -25.00
CA GLY A 16 -8.04 -30.98 -24.30
C GLY A 16 -6.76 -30.61 -23.56
N CYS A 17 -6.41 -29.37 -23.62
CA CYS A 17 -5.56 -28.77 -22.64
C CYS A 17 -6.23 -28.91 -21.27
N ALA A 18 -5.86 -29.93 -20.53
CA ALA A 18 -6.09 -29.98 -19.10
C ALA A 18 -5.14 -28.94 -18.51
N GLU A 19 -5.61 -27.68 -18.39
CA GLU A 19 -5.02 -26.75 -17.46
C GLU A 19 -5.06 -27.41 -16.09
N LYS A 20 -3.89 -27.80 -15.63
CA LYS A 20 -3.68 -28.13 -14.23
C LYS A 20 -3.96 -26.86 -13.47
N GLY A 21 -5.24 -26.63 -13.16
CA GLY A 21 -5.64 -25.60 -12.22
C GLY A 21 -4.86 -25.84 -10.94
N ALA A 22 -4.05 -24.88 -10.54
CA ALA A 22 -3.46 -24.89 -9.22
C ALA A 22 -4.58 -25.12 -8.20
N PRO A 23 -4.40 -25.98 -7.19
CA PRO A 23 -5.41 -26.17 -6.17
C PRO A 23 -5.72 -24.80 -5.57
N PRO A 24 -7.00 -24.46 -5.33
CA PRO A 24 -7.32 -23.22 -4.67
C PRO A 24 -6.58 -23.22 -3.34
N SER A 25 -5.67 -22.26 -3.18
CA SER A 25 -5.06 -22.04 -1.88
C SER A 25 -6.20 -21.75 -0.93
N LEU A 26 -6.45 -22.67 -0.01
CA LEU A 26 -7.36 -22.44 1.11
C LEU A 26 -6.78 -21.24 1.88
N VAL A 27 -7.26 -20.06 1.54
CA VAL A 27 -7.06 -18.89 2.40
C VAL A 27 -7.86 -19.21 3.64
N LEU A 28 -7.16 -19.73 4.64
CA LEU A 28 -7.75 -19.97 5.94
C LEU A 28 -8.24 -18.62 6.43
N ALA A 29 -9.56 -18.44 6.55
CA ALA A 29 -10.11 -17.25 7.16
C ALA A 29 -9.50 -17.10 8.56
N PRO A 30 -9.06 -15.90 8.97
CA PRO A 30 -8.54 -15.68 10.30
C PRO A 30 -9.56 -16.16 11.32
N ALA A 31 -9.13 -16.97 12.28
CA ALA A 31 -9.99 -17.42 13.37
C ALA A 31 -10.57 -16.20 14.10
N PRO A 32 -11.85 -16.24 14.57
CA PRO A 32 -12.39 -15.19 15.40
C PRO A 32 -11.49 -15.02 16.65
N GLY A 33 -10.94 -13.82 16.85
CA GLY A 33 -10.00 -13.53 17.93
C GLY A 33 -8.52 -13.57 17.52
N ALA A 34 -8.20 -13.79 16.24
CA ALA A 34 -6.83 -13.59 15.75
C ALA A 34 -6.43 -12.13 15.95
N ILE A 35 -5.32 -11.93 16.65
CA ILE A 35 -4.67 -10.60 16.77
C ILE A 35 -4.38 -10.13 15.34
N PRO A 36 -4.80 -8.91 14.96
CA PRO A 36 -4.46 -8.37 13.64
C PRO A 36 -2.95 -8.54 13.40
N PRO A 37 -2.53 -8.95 12.19
CA PRO A 37 -1.11 -9.04 11.91
C PRO A 37 -0.46 -7.70 12.25
N ALA A 38 0.68 -7.77 12.95
CA ALA A 38 1.46 -6.58 13.25
C ALA A 38 1.72 -5.81 11.95
N PRO A 39 1.60 -4.48 11.96
CA PRO A 39 1.90 -3.68 10.79
C PRO A 39 3.27 -4.08 10.24
N PRO A 40 3.46 -4.06 8.90
CA PRO A 40 4.72 -4.41 8.28
C PRO A 40 5.88 -3.72 9.00
N ARG A 41 6.92 -4.46 9.34
CA ARG A 41 8.09 -3.88 10.00
C ARG A 41 8.61 -2.72 9.17
N GLY A 42 8.61 -1.53 9.76
CA GLY A 42 9.12 -0.34 9.13
C GLY A 42 8.07 0.70 8.76
N GLU A 43 6.77 0.43 8.86
CA GLU A 43 5.85 1.56 8.95
C GLU A 43 6.10 2.24 10.31
N PRO A 44 6.34 3.55 10.34
CA PRO A 44 6.51 4.25 11.61
C PRO A 44 5.17 4.30 12.33
N GLY A 45 4.85 3.23 13.06
CA GLY A 45 3.58 3.03 13.77
C GLY A 45 3.23 4.19 14.70
N GLN A 46 4.24 4.95 15.10
CA GLN A 46 4.06 6.17 15.89
C GLN A 46 3.24 7.27 15.19
N TYR A 47 3.15 7.25 13.87
CA TYR A 47 2.35 8.23 13.10
C TYR A 47 0.99 7.69 12.71
N LEU A 48 0.79 6.38 12.75
CA LEU A 48 -0.50 5.78 12.45
C LEU A 48 -1.53 6.22 13.49
N ASN A 49 -2.72 6.54 13.03
CA ASN A 49 -3.83 7.08 13.83
C ASN A 49 -3.58 8.48 14.42
N MET A 50 -2.47 9.13 14.09
CA MET A 50 -2.26 10.52 14.48
C MET A 50 -3.29 11.41 13.80
N ALA A 51 -3.98 12.23 14.58
CA ALA A 51 -4.94 13.20 14.03
C ALA A 51 -4.22 14.31 13.25
N ALA A 52 -4.89 14.93 12.31
CA ALA A 52 -4.33 16.00 11.47
C ALA A 52 -3.67 17.15 12.26
N PRO A 53 -4.25 17.65 13.37
CA PRO A 53 -3.57 18.65 14.18
C PRO A 53 -2.26 18.16 14.80
N GLY A 54 -2.20 16.89 15.24
CA GLY A 54 -0.99 16.28 15.78
C GLY A 54 0.11 16.15 14.72
N LEU A 55 -0.25 15.77 13.50
CA LEU A 55 0.67 15.73 12.38
C LEU A 55 1.25 17.11 12.05
N GLN A 56 0.41 18.14 12.03
CA GLN A 56 0.84 19.51 11.80
C GLN A 56 1.72 20.05 12.94
N ALA A 57 1.47 19.66 14.19
CA ALA A 57 2.32 20.00 15.31
C ALA A 57 3.70 19.36 15.21
N ALA A 58 3.78 18.12 14.70
CA ALA A 58 5.03 17.37 14.55
C ALA A 58 5.89 17.82 13.36
N PHE A 59 5.27 18.13 12.21
CA PHE A 59 5.96 18.41 10.95
C PHE A 59 5.77 19.85 10.43
N GLY A 60 4.95 20.64 11.09
CA GLY A 60 4.58 21.99 10.61
C GLY A 60 3.53 21.93 9.50
N ARG A 61 3.43 23.01 8.73
CA ARG A 61 2.50 23.08 7.59
C ARG A 61 3.00 22.20 6.46
N PRO A 62 2.14 21.37 5.87
CA PRO A 62 2.51 20.61 4.69
C PRO A 62 2.82 21.55 3.51
N ALA A 63 3.79 21.15 2.68
CA ALA A 63 4.12 21.87 1.45
C ALA A 63 2.99 21.78 0.41
N PHE A 64 2.21 20.71 0.47
CA PHE A 64 1.09 20.48 -0.43
C PHE A 64 0.02 19.62 0.25
N VAL A 65 -1.25 19.96 0.01
CA VAL A 65 -2.41 19.18 0.45
C VAL A 65 -3.30 18.89 -0.74
N ARG A 66 -3.60 17.62 -0.97
CA ARG A 66 -4.62 17.17 -1.92
C ARG A 66 -5.80 16.60 -1.14
N LYS A 67 -7.00 17.07 -1.47
CA LYS A 67 -8.25 16.56 -0.92
C LYS A 67 -9.03 15.82 -1.99
N ASP A 68 -9.54 14.66 -1.63
CA ASP A 68 -10.34 13.83 -2.53
C ASP A 68 -11.40 13.08 -1.70
N GLY A 69 -12.62 13.58 -1.71
CA GLY A 69 -13.69 13.07 -0.85
C GLY A 69 -13.33 13.20 0.63
N GLY A 70 -13.47 12.11 1.39
CA GLY A 70 -13.08 12.03 2.80
C GLY A 70 -11.59 11.75 3.06
N THR A 71 -10.76 11.86 2.02
CA THR A 71 -9.33 11.55 2.08
C THR A 71 -8.51 12.79 1.86
N GLU A 72 -7.43 12.95 2.61
CA GLU A 72 -6.41 13.98 2.35
C GLU A 72 -5.03 13.32 2.21
N MET A 73 -4.24 13.80 1.25
CA MET A 73 -2.81 13.50 1.14
C MET A 73 -2.02 14.76 1.45
N TRP A 74 -1.17 14.70 2.47
CA TRP A 74 -0.29 15.77 2.88
C TRP A 74 1.15 15.44 2.49
N ARG A 75 1.80 16.37 1.79
CA ARG A 75 3.19 16.24 1.38
C ARG A 75 4.08 17.20 2.15
N TYR A 76 5.20 16.67 2.63
CA TYR A 76 6.29 17.43 3.25
C TYR A 76 7.54 17.25 2.40
N ASP A 77 8.18 18.36 2.03
CA ASP A 77 9.37 18.37 1.19
C ASP A 77 10.59 18.74 2.04
N GLY A 78 11.59 17.85 2.04
CA GLY A 78 12.92 18.08 2.60
C GLY A 78 13.98 18.29 1.51
N THR A 79 15.22 18.46 1.91
CA THR A 79 16.34 18.63 0.97
C THR A 79 16.75 17.33 0.29
N ALA A 80 16.70 16.22 1.03
CA ALA A 80 17.14 14.90 0.55
C ALA A 80 15.97 13.94 0.34
N CYS A 81 14.81 14.22 0.90
CA CYS A 81 13.68 13.32 0.85
C CYS A 81 12.34 14.06 0.91
N ARG A 82 11.28 13.32 0.65
CA ARG A 82 9.90 13.80 0.65
C ARG A 82 9.02 12.79 1.36
N ALA A 83 8.09 13.24 2.17
CA ALA A 83 7.12 12.38 2.85
C ALA A 83 5.69 12.68 2.41
N PHE A 84 4.88 11.62 2.33
CA PHE A 84 3.47 11.67 2.03
C PHE A 84 2.70 10.99 3.16
N PHE A 85 1.77 11.70 3.74
CA PHE A 85 0.85 11.18 4.74
C PHE A 85 -0.54 11.11 4.14
N PHE A 86 -1.15 9.95 4.26
CA PHE A 86 -2.52 9.72 3.78
C PHE A 86 -3.45 9.66 5.00
N LEU A 87 -4.39 10.60 5.04
CA LEU A 87 -5.33 10.76 6.13
C LEU A 87 -6.73 10.39 5.68
N TYR A 88 -7.42 9.60 6.47
CA TYR A 88 -8.77 9.12 6.22
C TYR A 88 -9.63 9.25 7.47
N GLY A 89 -10.92 9.26 7.27
CA GLY A 89 -11.91 9.12 8.32
C GLY A 89 -12.42 10.45 8.88
N SER A 90 -13.26 10.33 9.89
CA SER A 90 -13.85 11.47 10.60
C SER A 90 -13.76 11.20 12.11
N PRO A 91 -12.88 11.90 12.83
CA PRO A 91 -11.93 12.90 12.34
C PRO A 91 -10.83 12.30 11.45
N LEU A 92 -10.20 13.17 10.63
CA LEU A 92 -9.07 12.77 9.79
C LEU A 92 -7.90 12.30 10.64
N ALA A 93 -7.39 11.12 10.33
CA ALA A 93 -6.20 10.55 10.97
C ALA A 93 -5.31 9.86 9.95
N VAL A 94 -4.00 9.86 10.21
CA VAL A 94 -3.01 9.19 9.38
C VAL A 94 -3.26 7.68 9.36
N ARG A 95 -3.36 7.11 8.15
CA ARG A 95 -3.53 5.67 7.96
C ARG A 95 -2.40 5.03 7.19
N HIS A 96 -1.65 5.82 6.45
CA HIS A 96 -0.49 5.36 5.68
C HIS A 96 0.55 6.48 5.55
N VAL A 97 1.81 6.08 5.52
CA VAL A 97 2.96 7.00 5.36
C VAL A 97 3.91 6.42 4.33
N GLU A 98 4.34 7.26 3.40
CA GLU A 98 5.37 6.92 2.41
C GLU A 98 6.45 7.98 2.38
N THR A 99 7.67 7.58 2.01
CA THR A 99 8.75 8.53 1.69
C THR A 99 9.34 8.27 0.31
N LEU A 100 9.94 9.26 -0.28
CA LEU A 100 10.77 9.15 -1.47
C LEU A 100 12.15 9.76 -1.16
N PRO A 101 13.21 8.94 -1.19
CA PRO A 101 13.21 7.50 -1.44
C PRO A 101 12.48 6.70 -0.34
N HIS A 102 12.03 5.50 -0.69
CA HIS A 102 11.44 4.56 0.27
C HIS A 102 12.50 4.07 1.27
N GLY A 103 12.06 3.62 2.43
CA GLY A 103 12.91 2.88 3.36
C GLY A 103 13.36 1.54 2.79
N ALA A 104 14.43 0.99 3.33
CA ALA A 104 15.01 -0.28 2.86
C ALA A 104 14.05 -1.47 2.99
N GLN A 105 13.13 -1.43 3.94
CA GLN A 105 12.18 -2.52 4.24
C GLN A 105 10.73 -2.04 4.41
N SER A 106 10.46 -0.78 4.10
CA SER A 106 9.14 -0.16 4.28
C SER A 106 8.89 0.94 3.27
N ALA A 107 7.62 1.31 3.10
CA ALA A 107 7.25 2.45 2.26
C ALA A 107 7.79 3.79 2.82
N ALA A 108 8.02 3.89 4.12
CA ALA A 108 8.51 5.08 4.78
C ALA A 108 9.90 4.89 5.40
N ASP A 109 10.82 5.80 5.10
CA ASP A 109 12.14 5.88 5.71
C ASP A 109 12.08 6.71 6.99
N ILE A 110 12.42 6.10 8.12
CA ILE A 110 12.38 6.77 9.42
C ILE A 110 13.40 7.92 9.54
N GLU A 111 14.55 7.80 8.88
CA GLU A 111 15.56 8.87 8.89
C GLU A 111 15.05 10.10 8.14
N CYS A 112 14.36 9.89 7.01
CA CYS A 112 13.68 10.95 6.28
C CYS A 112 12.65 11.67 7.17
N LEU A 113 11.80 10.91 7.85
CA LEU A 113 10.77 11.48 8.72
C LEU A 113 11.37 12.29 9.87
N ASN A 114 12.44 11.80 10.47
CA ASN A 114 13.16 12.53 11.53
C ASN A 114 13.81 13.82 10.99
N ALA A 115 14.40 13.77 9.80
CA ALA A 115 14.98 14.97 9.16
C ALA A 115 13.92 16.03 8.86
N LEU A 116 12.74 15.63 8.39
CA LEU A 116 11.64 16.54 8.10
C LEU A 116 11.07 17.22 9.35
N LYS A 117 11.02 16.51 10.49
CA LYS A 117 10.62 17.08 11.78
C LYS A 117 11.60 18.12 12.30
N SER A 118 12.88 17.90 12.05
CA SER A 118 13.96 18.79 12.50
C SER A 118 14.15 20.00 11.59
N SER A 119 13.60 19.97 10.37
CA SER A 119 13.69 21.09 9.43
C SER A 119 12.69 22.16 9.83
N PRO A 120 13.13 23.40 10.08
CA PRO A 120 12.17 24.50 10.27
C PRO A 120 11.33 24.62 9.00
N ALA A 121 10.00 24.70 9.18
CA ALA A 121 9.09 24.93 8.07
C ALA A 121 9.61 26.11 7.25
N LYS A 122 9.97 25.89 5.99
CA LYS A 122 10.27 26.99 5.08
C LYS A 122 8.99 27.80 4.94
N THR A 123 8.94 28.90 5.63
CA THR A 123 7.95 29.94 5.42
C THR A 123 8.26 30.53 4.05
N SER A 124 7.49 30.14 3.07
CA SER A 124 7.45 30.82 1.76
C SER A 124 6.41 31.90 1.82
#